data_c7119b3fa52f59d84f24e39406d38956
#
_entry.id   c7119b3fa52f59d84f24e39406d38956
#
_cell.length_a   1.000
_cell.length_b   1.000
_cell.length_c   1.000
_cell.angle_alpha   90.00
_cell.angle_beta   90.00
_cell.angle_gamma   90.00
#
_symmetry.space_group_name_H-M   'P 1'
#
loop_
_entity.id
_entity.type
_entity.pdbx_description
1 polymer ?
#
loop_
_entity_poly.entity_id
_entity_poly.type
_entity_poly.pdbx_seq_one_letter_code
_entity_poly.pdbx_strand_id
1 'polypeptide(L)'
;MKNKLSLPLSALLGVLLVTNATQAQFTTVSPYNNYNTILRGVQNPSSISGSSSKIEFNLLGMQVGGLNDAYTVKFADMFKQNTYKNPTEGVNFFRSSSTADKSLAINADILGPSVMVNIGRNSAVGLTTRLRMVGNFTNITNDVQNIITNTFVNTRYKIGNANVRMNTFAEAGLTYAYTFDKNPKHVFSVGITGKYILGMGALAARTNNAFIQYDAGRVNLTELSGNGRLLVSGDFKNLNLEGTTTQNVLDIIGKSINTSNSGIGGDVGVTWEWRPEGKATNWSNVKGWLSVNDHPYKVRVGASITDIGSVSYSTNTPSGSYTLTGSGKPESIFKPQLNETVNGYVNRLATVDNGVVLNQTINKFTMNLPMAAHVNVDYHIFKAFYLNLFFYAL
;
A
#
# COMPACT_ATOMS: atom_id res chain seq x y z
N MET A 1 21.35 -9.37 -44.14
CA MET A 1 21.75 -8.50 -43.03
C MET A 1 20.86 -8.80 -41.81
N LYS A 2 21.44 -9.46 -40.81
CA LYS A 2 20.73 -9.85 -39.57
C LYS A 2 20.96 -8.75 -38.55
N ASN A 3 20.03 -7.84 -38.37
CA ASN A 3 20.05 -6.90 -37.25
C ASN A 3 19.60 -7.63 -35.98
N LYS A 4 20.57 -7.99 -35.17
CA LYS A 4 20.32 -8.44 -33.77
C LYS A 4 19.86 -7.22 -32.98
N LEU A 5 18.58 -7.19 -32.62
CA LEU A 5 18.06 -6.32 -31.57
C LEU A 5 18.54 -6.88 -30.23
N SER A 6 19.75 -6.53 -29.85
CA SER A 6 20.24 -6.71 -28.48
C SER A 6 19.78 -5.51 -27.67
N LEU A 7 18.57 -5.54 -27.12
CA LEU A 7 18.25 -4.69 -25.99
C LEU A 7 19.24 -5.05 -24.86
N PRO A 8 19.99 -4.11 -24.33
CA PRO A 8 20.96 -4.43 -23.32
C PRO A 8 20.24 -4.90 -22.05
N LEU A 9 20.58 -6.12 -21.65
CA LEU A 9 20.14 -6.73 -20.38
C LEU A 9 20.42 -5.80 -19.17
N SER A 10 21.35 -4.86 -19.33
CA SER A 10 21.68 -3.80 -18.40
C SER A 10 20.56 -2.79 -18.14
N ALA A 11 19.65 -2.56 -19.10
CA ALA A 11 18.50 -1.68 -18.88
C ALA A 11 17.43 -2.38 -18.03
N LEU A 12 17.31 -3.70 -18.13
CA LEU A 12 16.40 -4.50 -17.30
C LEU A 12 16.93 -4.64 -15.85
N LEU A 13 18.25 -4.74 -15.67
CA LEU A 13 18.89 -4.75 -14.35
C LEU A 13 18.87 -3.37 -13.67
N GLY A 14 18.87 -2.28 -14.41
CA GLY A 14 18.82 -0.92 -13.86
C GLY A 14 17.52 -0.59 -13.14
N VAL A 15 16.40 -1.22 -13.53
CA VAL A 15 15.09 -1.07 -12.84
C VAL A 15 15.05 -1.84 -11.51
N LEU A 16 15.92 -2.85 -11.34
CA LEU A 16 15.98 -3.67 -10.12
C LEU A 16 16.80 -3.01 -8.97
N LEU A 17 17.44 -1.88 -9.20
CA LEU A 17 18.35 -1.24 -8.24
C LEU A 17 17.82 0.06 -7.62
N VAL A 18 16.56 0.46 -7.88
CA VAL A 18 15.92 1.56 -7.15
C VAL A 18 15.40 1.03 -5.83
N THR A 19 16.32 0.85 -4.91
CA THR A 19 16.02 0.49 -3.52
C THR A 19 15.75 1.74 -2.69
N ASN A 20 14.81 1.61 -1.74
CA ASN A 20 14.54 2.47 -0.58
C ASN A 20 13.43 3.50 -0.66
N ALA A 21 12.29 3.12 -1.24
CA ALA A 21 11.03 3.72 -0.80
C ALA A 21 10.07 2.58 -0.47
N THR A 22 10.11 2.09 0.77
CA THR A 22 9.17 1.08 1.26
C THR A 22 7.78 1.70 1.39
N GLN A 23 7.06 1.75 0.30
CA GLN A 23 5.63 2.01 0.26
C GLN A 23 4.95 0.69 -0.10
N ALA A 24 4.06 0.21 0.75
CA ALA A 24 3.42 -1.08 0.52
C ALA A 24 2.32 -0.96 -0.53
N GLN A 25 2.63 -1.34 -1.75
CA GLN A 25 1.61 -1.88 -2.65
C GLN A 25 1.77 -3.40 -2.69
N PHE A 26 0.85 -4.09 -2.06
CA PHE A 26 0.81 -5.54 -2.14
C PHE A 26 -0.26 -5.93 -3.15
N THR A 27 0.14 -6.64 -4.20
CA THR A 27 -0.81 -7.15 -5.18
C THR A 27 -0.88 -8.67 -5.09
N THR A 28 -2.10 -9.19 -5.00
CA THR A 28 -2.31 -10.62 -5.07
C THR A 28 -2.16 -11.13 -6.51
N VAL A 29 -1.97 -12.44 -6.68
CA VAL A 29 -1.90 -13.11 -7.99
C VAL A 29 -3.18 -12.92 -8.83
N SER A 30 -4.31 -12.61 -8.18
CA SER A 30 -5.62 -12.47 -8.81
C SER A 30 -5.71 -11.44 -9.95
N PRO A 31 -5.06 -10.26 -9.90
CA PRO A 31 -5.10 -9.28 -10.98
C PRO A 31 -4.47 -9.74 -12.29
N TYR A 32 -3.62 -10.75 -12.25
CA TYR A 32 -2.91 -11.24 -13.44
C TYR A 32 -3.63 -12.37 -14.18
N ASN A 33 -4.80 -12.79 -13.70
CA ASN A 33 -5.59 -13.75 -14.45
C ASN A 33 -6.13 -13.12 -15.74
N ASN A 34 -6.29 -13.94 -16.78
CA ASN A 34 -6.73 -13.49 -18.09
C ASN A 34 -8.23 -13.15 -18.18
N TYR A 35 -8.99 -13.43 -17.12
CA TYR A 35 -10.45 -13.39 -17.13
C TYR A 35 -11.04 -12.21 -16.36
N ASN A 36 -10.21 -11.42 -15.66
CA ASN A 36 -10.67 -10.26 -14.93
C ASN A 36 -9.92 -9.00 -15.40
N THR A 37 -10.48 -8.36 -16.39
CA THR A 37 -9.88 -7.20 -17.05
C THR A 37 -9.91 -5.97 -16.15
N ILE A 38 -10.94 -5.81 -15.33
CA ILE A 38 -11.05 -4.67 -14.40
C ILE A 38 -9.91 -4.71 -13.38
N LEU A 39 -9.66 -5.88 -12.76
CA LEU A 39 -8.56 -6.03 -11.79
C LEU A 39 -7.18 -5.82 -12.44
N ARG A 40 -6.99 -6.31 -13.67
CA ARG A 40 -5.76 -6.04 -14.42
C ARG A 40 -5.61 -4.56 -14.75
N GLY A 41 -6.70 -3.89 -15.11
CA GLY A 41 -6.76 -2.47 -15.46
C GLY A 41 -6.32 -1.56 -14.30
N VAL A 42 -6.60 -1.97 -13.06
CA VAL A 42 -6.15 -1.28 -11.84
C VAL A 42 -4.62 -1.26 -11.72
N GLN A 43 -3.94 -2.28 -12.25
CA GLN A 43 -2.48 -2.36 -12.21
C GLN A 43 -1.80 -1.92 -13.49
N ASN A 44 -2.45 -2.14 -14.62
CA ASN A 44 -1.97 -1.70 -15.91
C ASN A 44 -3.15 -1.21 -16.75
N PRO A 45 -3.34 0.10 -16.90
CA PRO A 45 -4.47 0.66 -17.65
C PRO A 45 -4.60 0.13 -19.07
N SER A 46 -3.50 -0.19 -19.74
CA SER A 46 -3.51 -0.70 -21.12
C SER A 46 -4.22 -2.06 -21.26
N SER A 47 -4.30 -2.79 -20.15
CA SER A 47 -4.87 -4.16 -20.16
C SER A 47 -6.38 -4.20 -20.26
N ILE A 48 -7.10 -3.08 -20.14
CA ILE A 48 -8.55 -3.05 -20.34
C ILE A 48 -8.92 -3.14 -21.83
N SER A 49 -8.07 -2.67 -22.74
CA SER A 49 -8.27 -2.88 -24.17
C SER A 49 -7.85 -4.31 -24.55
N GLY A 50 -8.54 -4.89 -25.51
CA GLY A 50 -8.28 -6.27 -25.91
C GLY A 50 -8.88 -7.34 -24.98
N SER A 51 -9.80 -6.95 -24.09
CA SER A 51 -10.64 -7.88 -23.34
C SER A 51 -11.48 -8.76 -24.27
N SER A 52 -11.70 -10.01 -23.87
CA SER A 52 -12.62 -10.92 -24.54
C SER A 52 -14.09 -10.59 -24.27
N SER A 53 -14.38 -9.77 -23.29
CA SER A 53 -15.73 -9.35 -22.89
C SER A 53 -16.07 -7.98 -23.44
N LYS A 54 -17.29 -7.78 -23.92
CA LYS A 54 -17.78 -6.46 -24.32
C LYS A 54 -17.98 -5.53 -23.13
N ILE A 55 -18.50 -6.08 -22.05
CA ILE A 55 -18.76 -5.38 -20.79
C ILE A 55 -18.35 -6.29 -19.65
N GLU A 56 -17.65 -5.73 -18.67
CA GLU A 56 -17.34 -6.40 -17.41
C GLU A 56 -17.81 -5.54 -16.25
N PHE A 57 -18.32 -6.19 -15.21
CA PHE A 57 -18.73 -5.58 -13.96
C PHE A 57 -17.98 -6.24 -12.81
N ASN A 58 -17.50 -5.44 -11.90
CA ASN A 58 -17.08 -5.88 -10.56
C ASN A 58 -18.02 -5.24 -9.55
N LEU A 59 -18.56 -6.04 -8.64
CA LEU A 59 -19.41 -5.52 -7.57
C LEU A 59 -18.60 -5.20 -6.33
N LEU A 60 -17.76 -6.14 -5.91
CA LEU A 60 -16.90 -6.02 -4.74
C LEU A 60 -15.69 -6.92 -4.90
N GLY A 61 -14.54 -6.38 -4.59
CA GLY A 61 -13.29 -7.12 -4.42
C GLY A 61 -12.60 -6.66 -3.15
N MET A 62 -11.94 -7.54 -2.43
CA MET A 62 -11.19 -7.19 -1.24
C MET A 62 -9.81 -7.84 -1.27
N GLN A 63 -8.82 -7.07 -0.89
CA GLN A 63 -7.45 -7.51 -0.76
C GLN A 63 -6.83 -6.91 0.49
N VAL A 64 -6.14 -7.76 1.26
CA VAL A 64 -5.34 -7.34 2.41
C VAL A 64 -3.97 -7.96 2.28
N GLY A 65 -2.94 -7.18 2.51
CA GLY A 65 -1.56 -7.64 2.44
C GLY A 65 -0.67 -6.94 3.45
N GLY A 66 0.47 -7.54 3.71
CA GLY A 66 1.48 -6.94 4.57
C GLY A 66 2.85 -7.53 4.32
N LEU A 67 3.86 -6.72 4.54
CA LEU A 67 5.27 -7.09 4.52
C LEU A 67 5.88 -6.71 5.86
N ASN A 68 6.71 -7.55 6.42
CA ASN A 68 7.47 -7.23 7.61
C ASN A 68 8.84 -7.95 7.58
N ASP A 69 9.82 -7.35 8.21
CA ASP A 69 11.15 -7.93 8.42
C ASP A 69 11.47 -8.15 9.90
N ALA A 70 10.49 -7.87 10.78
CA ALA A 70 10.63 -8.00 12.23
C ALA A 70 10.39 -9.43 12.73
N TYR A 71 9.45 -10.14 12.10
CA TYR A 71 9.03 -11.47 12.51
C TYR A 71 8.94 -12.42 11.32
N THR A 72 9.27 -13.68 11.57
CA THR A 72 9.09 -14.79 10.63
C THR A 72 8.16 -15.84 11.21
N VAL A 73 7.43 -16.54 10.35
CA VAL A 73 6.53 -17.63 10.70
C VAL A 73 6.96 -18.85 9.91
N LYS A 74 6.98 -20.03 10.53
CA LYS A 74 7.19 -21.26 9.80
C LYS A 74 6.02 -21.53 8.88
N PHE A 75 6.29 -21.79 7.61
CA PHE A 75 5.28 -22.06 6.59
C PHE A 75 4.30 -23.18 7.01
N ALA A 76 4.80 -24.24 7.66
CA ALA A 76 3.98 -25.33 8.18
C ALA A 76 2.98 -24.89 9.28
N ASP A 77 3.29 -23.84 10.04
CA ASP A 77 2.41 -23.33 11.10
C ASP A 77 1.23 -22.57 10.53
N MET A 78 1.35 -22.02 9.31
CA MET A 78 0.25 -21.32 8.62
C MET A 78 -0.92 -22.24 8.26
N PHE A 79 -0.69 -23.55 8.17
CA PHE A 79 -1.72 -24.55 7.81
C PHE A 79 -2.25 -25.32 9.03
N LYS A 80 -1.89 -24.94 10.26
CA LYS A 80 -2.44 -25.57 11.45
C LYS A 80 -3.92 -25.20 11.61
N GLN A 81 -4.72 -26.18 12.01
CA GLN A 81 -6.18 -26.09 12.10
C GLN A 81 -6.68 -24.93 13.02
N ASN A 82 -5.91 -24.55 14.03
CA ASN A 82 -6.26 -23.48 14.96
C ASN A 82 -5.94 -22.07 14.43
N THR A 83 -5.12 -21.95 13.39
CA THR A 83 -4.76 -20.65 12.79
C THR A 83 -5.97 -19.88 12.23
N TYR A 84 -7.03 -20.59 11.82
CA TYR A 84 -8.27 -19.97 11.31
C TYR A 84 -9.19 -19.46 12.42
N LYS A 85 -9.15 -20.06 13.61
CA LYS A 85 -10.01 -19.68 14.75
C LYS A 85 -9.34 -18.61 15.61
N ASN A 86 -8.06 -18.79 15.89
CA ASN A 86 -7.23 -17.87 16.65
C ASN A 86 -5.90 -17.68 15.91
N PRO A 87 -5.74 -16.64 15.09
CA PRO A 87 -4.56 -16.46 14.24
C PRO A 87 -3.22 -16.44 14.99
N THR A 88 -3.23 -16.17 16.28
CA THR A 88 -2.04 -16.15 17.14
C THR A 88 -1.80 -17.45 17.90
N GLU A 89 -2.81 -18.32 18.03
CA GLU A 89 -2.67 -19.62 18.70
C GLU A 89 -2.07 -20.66 17.76
N GLY A 90 -0.99 -21.29 18.20
CA GLY A 90 -0.31 -22.36 17.46
C GLY A 90 0.61 -21.88 16.33
N VAL A 91 0.73 -20.58 16.13
CA VAL A 91 1.69 -19.99 15.20
C VAL A 91 2.90 -19.50 15.99
N ASN A 92 4.08 -20.06 15.71
CA ASN A 92 5.31 -19.61 16.32
C ASN A 92 5.87 -18.42 15.51
N PHE A 93 5.81 -17.24 16.09
CA PHE A 93 6.48 -16.07 15.56
C PHE A 93 7.92 -16.04 16.07
N PHE A 94 8.88 -16.08 15.15
CA PHE A 94 10.30 -15.95 15.47
C PHE A 94 10.73 -14.53 15.18
N ARG A 95 11.23 -13.86 16.21
CA ARG A 95 11.82 -12.54 16.04
C ARG A 95 13.05 -12.64 15.14
N SER A 96 13.19 -11.72 14.21
CA SER A 96 14.38 -11.60 13.37
C SER A 96 15.61 -11.33 14.24
N SER A 97 16.67 -12.08 14.03
CA SER A 97 17.97 -11.91 14.73
C SER A 97 18.78 -10.74 14.19
N SER A 98 18.37 -10.13 13.09
CA SER A 98 19.05 -8.97 12.51
C SER A 98 19.02 -7.78 13.46
N THR A 99 20.14 -7.08 13.57
CA THR A 99 20.28 -5.82 14.34
C THR A 99 19.84 -4.59 13.56
N ALA A 100 19.56 -4.73 12.26
CA ALA A 100 19.07 -3.62 11.44
C ALA A 100 17.69 -3.16 11.90
N ASP A 101 17.41 -1.87 11.69
CA ASP A 101 16.08 -1.29 11.93
C ASP A 101 15.04 -2.03 11.10
N LYS A 102 13.84 -2.20 11.65
CA LYS A 102 12.75 -2.99 11.08
C LYS A 102 11.76 -2.14 10.33
N SER A 103 11.07 -2.79 9.40
CA SER A 103 9.99 -2.19 8.63
C SER A 103 8.75 -3.10 8.66
N LEU A 104 7.60 -2.46 8.66
CA LEU A 104 6.30 -3.09 8.47
C LEU A 104 5.51 -2.28 7.47
N ALA A 105 4.95 -2.94 6.50
CA ALA A 105 4.04 -2.34 5.55
C ALA A 105 2.71 -3.10 5.54
N ILE A 106 1.61 -2.38 5.55
CA ILE A 106 0.25 -2.93 5.49
C ILE A 106 -0.52 -2.25 4.37
N ASN A 107 -1.34 -3.03 3.68
CA ASN A 107 -2.24 -2.53 2.64
C ASN A 107 -3.57 -3.26 2.73
N ALA A 108 -4.65 -2.51 2.73
CA ALA A 108 -6.01 -3.01 2.56
C ALA A 108 -6.66 -2.25 1.41
N ASP A 109 -7.30 -2.98 0.51
CA ASP A 109 -7.89 -2.46 -0.71
C ASP A 109 -9.25 -3.11 -0.92
N ILE A 110 -10.28 -2.29 -1.02
CA ILE A 110 -11.64 -2.70 -1.34
C ILE A 110 -11.98 -2.08 -2.69
N LEU A 111 -12.01 -2.90 -3.73
CA LEU A 111 -12.52 -2.51 -5.03
C LEU A 111 -14.05 -2.54 -4.97
N GLY A 112 -14.67 -1.38 -5.12
CA GLY A 112 -16.11 -1.21 -5.15
C GLY A 112 -16.71 -1.46 -6.54
N PRO A 113 -17.97 -1.04 -6.74
CA PRO A 113 -18.62 -1.16 -8.03
C PRO A 113 -17.79 -0.53 -9.15
N SER A 114 -17.48 -1.34 -10.13
CA SER A 114 -16.60 -0.94 -11.24
C SER A 114 -17.11 -1.54 -12.53
N VAL A 115 -16.92 -0.85 -13.64
CA VAL A 115 -17.38 -1.27 -14.96
C VAL A 115 -16.32 -0.99 -16.02
N MET A 116 -16.19 -1.91 -16.97
CA MET A 116 -15.39 -1.72 -18.17
C MET A 116 -16.24 -2.04 -19.40
N VAL A 117 -16.07 -1.24 -20.44
CA VAL A 117 -16.80 -1.37 -21.72
C VAL A 117 -15.80 -1.22 -22.87
N ASN A 118 -15.79 -2.20 -23.78
CA ASN A 118 -15.12 -2.06 -25.06
C ASN A 118 -15.95 -1.21 -26.01
N ILE A 119 -15.36 -0.10 -26.45
CA ILE A 119 -15.95 0.85 -27.41
C ILE A 119 -15.34 0.59 -28.78
N GLY A 120 -16.10 -0.10 -29.65
CA GLY A 120 -15.57 -0.54 -30.93
C GLY A 120 -14.54 -1.66 -30.76
N ARG A 121 -13.64 -1.79 -31.74
CA ARG A 121 -12.72 -2.93 -31.84
C ARG A 121 -11.44 -2.77 -31.00
N ASN A 122 -10.98 -1.55 -30.86
CA ASN A 122 -9.62 -1.25 -30.39
C ASN A 122 -9.58 -0.40 -29.12
N SER A 123 -10.72 0.12 -28.66
CA SER A 123 -10.80 1.05 -27.53
C SER A 123 -11.60 0.45 -26.39
N ALA A 124 -11.21 0.77 -25.18
CA ALA A 124 -11.97 0.46 -23.97
C ALA A 124 -11.98 1.63 -23.01
N VAL A 125 -13.07 1.74 -22.25
CA VAL A 125 -13.23 2.69 -21.16
C VAL A 125 -13.59 1.92 -19.89
N GLY A 126 -13.01 2.32 -18.77
CA GLY A 126 -13.29 1.73 -17.47
C GLY A 126 -13.56 2.80 -16.42
N LEU A 127 -14.51 2.54 -15.54
CA LEU A 127 -14.74 3.30 -14.31
C LEU A 127 -14.50 2.36 -13.14
N THR A 128 -13.62 2.76 -12.23
CA THR A 128 -13.28 2.00 -11.04
C THR A 128 -13.52 2.84 -9.79
N THR A 129 -14.00 2.21 -8.73
CA THR A 129 -14.08 2.83 -7.41
C THR A 129 -13.36 1.96 -6.40
N ARG A 130 -12.55 2.57 -5.52
CA ARG A 130 -11.75 1.85 -4.53
C ARG A 130 -11.73 2.58 -3.20
N LEU A 131 -11.64 1.82 -2.13
CA LEU A 131 -11.29 2.30 -0.80
C LEU A 131 -9.98 1.65 -0.39
N ARG A 132 -8.99 2.47 -0.02
CA ARG A 132 -7.64 1.98 0.26
C ARG A 132 -7.14 2.48 1.60
N MET A 133 -6.45 1.60 2.30
CA MET A 133 -5.68 1.93 3.50
C MET A 133 -4.25 1.44 3.28
N VAL A 134 -3.30 2.34 3.42
CA VAL A 134 -1.86 2.06 3.27
C VAL A 134 -1.15 2.51 4.53
N GLY A 135 -0.36 1.63 5.13
CA GLY A 135 0.43 1.92 6.31
C GLY A 135 1.89 1.48 6.12
N ASN A 136 2.81 2.36 6.48
CA ASN A 136 4.24 2.10 6.45
C ASN A 136 4.87 2.51 7.78
N PHE A 137 5.59 1.58 8.37
CA PHE A 137 6.36 1.74 9.59
C PHE A 137 7.80 1.41 9.23
N THR A 138 8.69 2.37 9.33
CA THR A 138 10.09 2.20 8.93
C THR A 138 11.05 2.70 10.00
N ASN A 139 12.28 2.21 9.98
CA ASN A 139 13.33 2.55 10.95
C ASN A 139 12.91 2.25 12.40
N ILE A 140 12.18 1.15 12.60
CA ILE A 140 11.79 0.67 13.93
C ILE A 140 12.96 -0.08 14.53
N THR A 141 13.61 0.53 15.51
CA THR A 141 14.77 -0.07 16.16
C THR A 141 14.39 -1.31 16.98
N ASN A 142 15.35 -2.16 17.28
CA ASN A 142 15.13 -3.30 18.20
C ASN A 142 14.69 -2.83 19.59
N ASP A 143 15.11 -1.65 20.02
CA ASP A 143 14.71 -1.07 21.31
C ASP A 143 13.23 -0.70 21.32
N VAL A 144 12.69 -0.13 20.23
CA VAL A 144 11.25 0.12 20.09
C VAL A 144 10.47 -1.22 20.12
N GLN A 145 10.97 -2.27 19.49
CA GLN A 145 10.34 -3.58 19.60
C GLN A 145 10.34 -4.08 21.05
N ASN A 146 11.45 -3.91 21.79
CA ASN A 146 11.53 -4.29 23.19
C ASN A 146 10.52 -3.54 24.06
N ILE A 147 10.32 -2.25 23.80
CA ILE A 147 9.30 -1.43 24.47
C ILE A 147 7.89 -1.97 24.20
N ILE A 148 7.56 -2.23 22.92
CA ILE A 148 6.24 -2.73 22.52
C ILE A 148 5.94 -4.12 23.10
N THR A 149 6.96 -5.00 23.15
CA THR A 149 6.81 -6.37 23.70
C THR A 149 7.04 -6.47 25.20
N ASN A 150 7.18 -5.35 25.91
CA ASN A 150 7.51 -5.28 27.33
C ASN A 150 8.78 -6.09 27.70
N THR A 151 9.69 -6.28 26.73
CA THR A 151 10.95 -6.99 26.94
C THR A 151 12.04 -5.97 27.28
N PHE A 152 12.09 -5.58 28.51
CA PHE A 152 12.99 -4.53 28.95
C PHE A 152 14.32 -5.11 29.43
N VAL A 153 15.37 -4.98 28.64
CA VAL A 153 16.74 -5.49 28.97
C VAL A 153 17.73 -4.38 29.34
N ASN A 154 17.45 -3.13 28.96
CA ASN A 154 18.31 -1.98 29.16
C ASN A 154 17.61 -0.86 29.93
N THR A 155 18.34 0.13 30.42
CA THR A 155 17.78 1.38 30.96
C THR A 155 17.69 2.45 29.90
N ARG A 156 18.44 2.36 28.79
CA ARG A 156 18.44 3.31 27.68
C ARG A 156 17.94 2.62 26.40
N TYR A 157 16.96 3.26 25.74
CA TYR A 157 16.33 2.77 24.53
C TYR A 157 16.44 3.82 23.43
N LYS A 158 16.99 3.41 22.28
CA LYS A 158 17.07 4.22 21.08
C LYS A 158 15.77 4.09 20.30
N ILE A 159 14.97 5.15 20.23
CA ILE A 159 13.83 5.26 19.32
C ILE A 159 14.34 5.56 17.90
N GLY A 160 15.40 6.39 17.81
CA GLY A 160 16.07 6.70 16.56
C GLY A 160 15.26 7.60 15.64
N ASN A 161 15.19 7.20 14.38
CA ASN A 161 14.51 7.91 13.29
C ASN A 161 13.24 7.19 12.86
N ALA A 162 12.47 6.65 13.80
CA ALA A 162 11.24 5.93 13.51
C ALA A 162 10.28 6.80 12.67
N ASN A 163 9.67 6.18 11.68
CA ASN A 163 8.74 6.85 10.78
C ASN A 163 7.51 5.97 10.57
N VAL A 164 6.36 6.56 10.86
CA VAL A 164 5.04 5.93 10.70
C VAL A 164 4.23 6.77 9.74
N ARG A 165 3.66 6.16 8.74
CA ARG A 165 2.73 6.79 7.82
C ARG A 165 1.53 5.88 7.59
N MET A 166 0.35 6.41 7.79
CA MET A 166 -0.91 5.73 7.47
C MET A 166 -1.77 6.67 6.65
N ASN A 167 -2.38 6.16 5.61
CA ASN A 167 -3.22 6.91 4.69
C ASN A 167 -4.44 6.08 4.33
N THR A 168 -5.62 6.63 4.53
CA THR A 168 -6.89 6.03 4.12
C THR A 168 -7.61 7.00 3.19
N PHE A 169 -7.98 6.50 2.03
CA PHE A 169 -8.62 7.32 0.99
C PHE A 169 -9.53 6.47 0.10
N ALA A 170 -10.57 7.12 -0.41
CA ALA A 170 -11.40 6.59 -1.48
C ALA A 170 -10.94 7.17 -2.82
N GLU A 171 -11.02 6.41 -3.89
CA GLU A 171 -10.68 6.87 -5.24
C GLU A 171 -11.74 6.46 -6.25
N ALA A 172 -11.97 7.33 -7.23
CA ALA A 172 -12.70 7.05 -8.45
C ALA A 172 -11.76 7.25 -9.65
N GLY A 173 -11.56 6.21 -10.44
CA GLY A 173 -10.65 6.20 -11.59
C GLY A 173 -11.40 6.06 -12.91
N LEU A 174 -11.10 6.93 -13.86
CA LEU A 174 -11.57 6.82 -15.24
C LEU A 174 -10.39 6.41 -16.12
N THR A 175 -10.50 5.24 -16.75
CA THR A 175 -9.46 4.64 -17.58
C THR A 175 -9.87 4.66 -19.05
N TYR A 176 -8.93 5.04 -19.92
CA TYR A 176 -9.05 4.86 -21.38
C TYR A 176 -7.85 4.03 -21.86
N ALA A 177 -8.11 3.06 -22.73
CA ALA A 177 -7.06 2.28 -23.36
C ALA A 177 -7.35 2.07 -24.85
N TYR A 178 -6.25 1.96 -25.61
CA TYR A 178 -6.30 1.75 -27.05
C TYR A 178 -5.31 0.68 -27.50
N THR A 179 -5.75 -0.20 -28.39
CA THR A 179 -4.95 -1.29 -28.96
C THR A 179 -4.61 -1.00 -30.43
N PHE A 180 -3.33 -1.03 -30.75
CA PHE A 180 -2.80 -0.94 -32.10
C PHE A 180 -2.62 -2.33 -32.69
N ASP A 181 -3.48 -2.73 -33.63
CA ASP A 181 -3.54 -4.06 -34.21
C ASP A 181 -3.15 -4.10 -35.71
N LYS A 182 -2.44 -3.07 -36.20
CA LYS A 182 -1.97 -3.00 -37.60
C LYS A 182 -1.14 -4.22 -38.00
N ASN A 183 -0.35 -4.76 -37.06
CA ASN A 183 0.35 -6.02 -37.23
C ASN A 183 -0.33 -7.10 -36.36
N PRO A 184 -1.06 -8.06 -36.97
CA PRO A 184 -1.80 -9.03 -36.20
C PRO A 184 -0.91 -9.99 -35.36
N LYS A 185 0.40 -10.07 -35.69
CA LYS A 185 1.37 -10.87 -34.92
C LYS A 185 2.00 -10.11 -33.75
N HIS A 186 2.01 -8.79 -33.80
CA HIS A 186 2.58 -7.94 -32.77
C HIS A 186 1.59 -6.83 -32.44
N VAL A 187 0.89 -7.00 -31.34
CA VAL A 187 -0.17 -6.08 -30.90
C VAL A 187 0.34 -5.25 -29.72
N PHE A 188 0.14 -3.94 -29.80
CA PHE A 188 0.50 -3.00 -28.74
C PHE A 188 -0.76 -2.36 -28.19
N SER A 189 -0.82 -2.21 -26.87
CA SER A 189 -1.88 -1.47 -26.20
C SER A 189 -1.28 -0.41 -25.29
N VAL A 190 -1.93 0.74 -25.22
CA VAL A 190 -1.58 1.82 -24.29
C VAL A 190 -2.81 2.18 -23.48
N GLY A 191 -2.61 2.65 -22.27
CA GLY A 191 -3.71 3.04 -21.40
C GLY A 191 -3.30 4.12 -20.42
N ILE A 192 -4.27 4.92 -20.03
CA ILE A 192 -4.13 5.97 -19.02
C ILE A 192 -5.35 5.96 -18.11
N THR A 193 -5.12 6.19 -16.80
CA THR A 193 -6.18 6.40 -15.80
C THR A 193 -6.02 7.77 -15.18
N GLY A 194 -7.08 8.56 -15.13
CA GLY A 194 -7.18 9.73 -14.27
C GLY A 194 -7.95 9.37 -13.01
N LYS A 195 -7.47 9.79 -11.84
CA LYS A 195 -8.06 9.47 -10.52
C LYS A 195 -8.44 10.73 -9.78
N TYR A 196 -9.65 10.76 -9.24
CA TYR A 196 -10.07 11.69 -8.21
C TYR A 196 -10.05 10.98 -6.86
N ILE A 197 -9.48 11.63 -5.86
CA ILE A 197 -9.18 11.00 -4.58
C ILE A 197 -9.80 11.82 -3.45
N LEU A 198 -10.50 11.14 -2.56
CA LEU A 198 -11.05 11.70 -1.33
C LEU A 198 -10.26 11.12 -0.15
N GLY A 199 -9.48 11.98 0.52
CA GLY A 199 -8.76 11.61 1.73
C GLY A 199 -9.70 11.47 2.90
N MET A 200 -9.75 10.29 3.50
CA MET A 200 -10.59 10.00 4.66
C MET A 200 -9.85 10.25 5.96
N GLY A 201 -8.57 9.93 6.00
CA GLY A 201 -7.72 10.18 7.15
C GLY A 201 -6.26 9.87 6.88
N ALA A 202 -5.40 10.55 7.61
CA ALA A 202 -3.96 10.36 7.50
C ALA A 202 -3.27 10.57 8.86
N LEU A 203 -2.25 9.76 9.10
CA LEU A 203 -1.34 9.86 10.22
C LEU A 203 0.10 9.82 9.70
N ALA A 204 0.90 10.80 10.03
CA ALA A 204 2.33 10.78 9.79
C ALA A 204 3.06 11.18 11.08
N ALA A 205 3.84 10.25 11.62
CA ALA A 205 4.66 10.48 12.79
C ALA A 205 6.11 10.14 12.45
N ARG A 206 7.02 11.02 12.80
CA ARG A 206 8.45 10.82 12.62
C ARG A 206 9.21 11.30 13.84
N THR A 207 10.16 10.51 14.29
CA THR A 207 11.16 10.93 15.27
C THR A 207 12.51 11.19 14.59
N ASN A 208 13.33 12.00 15.20
CA ASN A 208 14.68 12.26 14.76
C ASN A 208 15.62 12.20 15.97
N ASN A 209 16.55 11.25 15.93
CA ASN A 209 17.53 10.99 16.99
C ASN A 209 16.90 10.87 18.40
N ALA A 210 15.69 10.30 18.48
CA ALA A 210 15.00 10.20 19.75
C ALA A 210 15.51 9.00 20.56
N PHE A 211 15.61 9.22 21.88
CA PHE A 211 15.89 8.17 22.85
C PHE A 211 15.19 8.40 24.18
N ILE A 212 15.01 7.34 24.93
CA ILE A 212 14.42 7.32 26.26
C ILE A 212 15.40 6.60 27.20
N GLN A 213 15.62 7.18 28.37
CA GLN A 213 16.41 6.55 29.43
C GLN A 213 15.64 6.54 30.73
N TYR A 214 15.68 5.42 31.43
CA TYR A 214 15.04 5.21 32.72
C TYR A 214 16.09 5.07 33.82
N ASP A 215 15.70 5.28 35.09
CA ASP A 215 16.49 4.92 36.24
C ASP A 215 16.69 3.38 36.35
N ALA A 216 17.58 2.93 37.21
CA ALA A 216 17.88 1.52 37.40
C ALA A 216 16.66 0.70 37.87
N GLY A 217 15.74 1.32 38.61
CA GLY A 217 14.47 0.72 39.05
C GLY A 217 13.36 0.83 38.01
N ARG A 218 13.59 1.59 36.91
CA ARG A 218 12.65 1.82 35.80
C ARG A 218 11.31 2.44 36.21
N VAL A 219 11.33 3.17 37.29
CA VAL A 219 10.15 3.89 37.81
C VAL A 219 10.05 5.27 37.17
N ASN A 220 11.21 5.93 36.97
CA ASN A 220 11.26 7.27 36.44
C ASN A 220 12.07 7.37 35.16
N LEU A 221 11.60 8.23 34.26
CA LEU A 221 12.32 8.65 33.09
C LEU A 221 13.46 9.60 33.52
N THR A 222 14.70 9.18 33.29
CA THR A 222 15.87 10.03 33.60
C THR A 222 16.20 10.98 32.46
N GLU A 223 15.94 10.57 31.23
CA GLU A 223 16.14 11.40 30.04
C GLU A 223 15.20 11.01 28.90
N LEU A 224 14.55 12.02 28.32
CA LEU A 224 13.86 11.96 27.03
C LEU A 224 14.48 13.03 26.15
N SER A 225 14.98 12.66 24.98
CA SER A 225 15.61 13.61 24.08
C SER A 225 15.30 13.28 22.62
N GLY A 226 15.31 14.30 21.78
CA GLY A 226 15.12 14.18 20.34
C GLY A 226 14.13 15.21 19.79
N ASN A 227 13.83 15.06 18.51
CA ASN A 227 12.81 15.85 17.84
C ASN A 227 11.76 14.93 17.23
N GLY A 228 10.55 15.42 17.12
CA GLY A 228 9.45 14.69 16.51
C GLY A 228 8.60 15.57 15.61
N ARG A 229 7.88 14.92 14.72
CA ARG A 229 6.81 15.54 13.93
C ARG A 229 5.61 14.62 13.96
N LEU A 230 4.46 15.16 14.26
CA LEU A 230 3.19 14.45 14.22
C LEU A 230 2.21 15.23 13.36
N LEU A 231 1.57 14.56 12.42
CA LEU A 231 0.54 15.11 11.55
C LEU A 231 -0.64 14.15 11.58
N VAL A 232 -1.80 14.64 11.95
CA VAL A 232 -3.03 13.85 12.05
C VAL A 232 -4.13 14.55 11.30
N SER A 233 -4.87 13.81 10.48
CA SER A 233 -6.04 14.29 9.76
C SER A 233 -7.18 13.28 9.82
N GLY A 234 -8.41 13.76 9.71
CA GLY A 234 -9.60 12.92 9.74
C GLY A 234 -9.81 12.28 11.11
N ASP A 235 -10.45 11.12 11.11
CA ASP A 235 -10.81 10.42 12.35
C ASP A 235 -9.67 9.67 13.03
N PHE A 236 -8.47 9.66 12.46
CA PHE A 236 -7.29 9.12 13.15
C PHE A 236 -7.02 9.77 14.51
N LYS A 237 -7.48 10.99 14.73
CA LYS A 237 -7.44 11.66 16.05
C LYS A 237 -8.20 10.90 17.13
N ASN A 238 -9.25 10.16 16.73
CA ASN A 238 -10.14 9.41 17.58
C ASN A 238 -9.75 7.93 17.72
N LEU A 239 -8.62 7.52 17.11
CA LEU A 239 -8.10 6.16 17.23
C LEU A 239 -7.76 5.89 18.70
N ASN A 240 -8.36 4.85 19.28
CA ASN A 240 -8.05 4.39 20.62
C ASN A 240 -6.67 3.68 20.61
N LEU A 241 -5.77 4.12 21.49
CA LEU A 241 -4.41 3.56 21.60
C LEU A 241 -4.37 2.25 22.40
N GLU A 242 -5.35 2.05 23.30
CA GLU A 242 -5.54 0.77 23.99
C GLU A 242 -6.65 -0.03 23.32
N GLY A 243 -6.32 -1.18 22.75
CA GLY A 243 -7.29 -2.11 22.22
C GLY A 243 -7.85 -1.73 20.85
N THR A 244 -6.98 -1.44 19.89
CA THR A 244 -7.38 -1.29 18.49
C THR A 244 -7.97 -2.60 17.97
N THR A 245 -9.29 -2.76 18.06
CA THR A 245 -10.01 -3.87 17.44
C THR A 245 -10.27 -3.56 15.98
N THR A 246 -10.44 -4.59 15.16
CA THR A 246 -10.84 -4.45 13.75
C THR A 246 -12.10 -3.57 13.61
N GLN A 247 -13.00 -3.61 14.61
CA GLN A 247 -14.21 -2.80 14.66
C GLN A 247 -13.90 -1.30 14.73
N ASN A 248 -12.93 -0.88 15.53
CA ASN A 248 -12.53 0.53 15.65
C ASN A 248 -11.96 1.07 14.33
N VAL A 249 -11.23 0.26 13.58
CA VAL A 249 -10.71 0.62 12.26
C VAL A 249 -11.84 0.76 11.23
N LEU A 250 -12.81 -0.15 11.25
CA LEU A 250 -13.97 -0.09 10.36
C LEU A 250 -14.88 1.10 10.67
N ASP A 251 -15.05 1.45 11.94
CA ASP A 251 -15.82 2.63 12.38
C ASP A 251 -15.15 3.93 11.93
N ILE A 252 -13.81 4.00 11.98
CA ILE A 252 -13.04 5.13 11.45
C ILE A 252 -13.28 5.26 9.94
N ILE A 253 -13.22 4.15 9.19
CA ILE A 253 -13.46 4.13 7.75
C ILE A 253 -14.90 4.60 7.44
N GLY A 254 -15.89 4.13 8.19
CA GLY A 254 -17.31 4.43 7.95
C GLY A 254 -17.73 5.86 8.26
N LYS A 255 -17.05 6.52 9.21
CA LYS A 255 -17.38 7.88 9.66
C LYS A 255 -16.57 8.98 8.94
N SER A 256 -15.52 8.62 8.22
CA SER A 256 -14.49 9.55 7.71
C SER A 256 -14.77 10.17 6.35
N ILE A 257 -15.98 10.13 5.83
CA ILE A 257 -16.29 10.81 4.55
C ILE A 257 -16.36 12.33 4.81
N ASN A 258 -15.21 12.92 5.01
CA ASN A 258 -15.08 14.38 5.04
C ASN A 258 -14.43 14.86 3.73
N THR A 259 -15.19 15.57 2.92
CA THR A 259 -14.80 16.05 1.59
C THR A 259 -13.74 17.15 1.58
N SER A 260 -13.27 17.58 2.75
CA SER A 260 -12.26 18.65 2.87
C SER A 260 -10.86 18.23 2.40
N ASN A 261 -10.60 16.93 2.33
CA ASN A 261 -9.31 16.39 1.92
C ASN A 261 -9.47 15.77 0.53
N SER A 262 -8.75 16.28 -0.44
CA SER A 262 -8.85 15.80 -1.82
C SER A 262 -7.49 15.72 -2.50
N GLY A 263 -7.44 14.96 -3.55
CA GLY A 263 -6.26 14.78 -4.36
C GLY A 263 -6.58 14.33 -5.78
N ILE A 264 -5.57 14.31 -6.58
CA ILE A 264 -5.61 13.78 -7.93
C ILE A 264 -4.47 12.78 -8.12
N GLY A 265 -4.72 11.82 -8.97
CA GLY A 265 -3.70 10.83 -9.32
C GLY A 265 -3.89 10.31 -10.73
N GLY A 266 -3.00 9.43 -11.14
CA GLY A 266 -3.10 8.81 -12.44
C GLY A 266 -2.20 7.59 -12.57
N ASP A 267 -2.51 6.79 -13.58
CA ASP A 267 -1.74 5.62 -13.97
C ASP A 267 -1.48 5.67 -15.47
N VAL A 268 -0.36 5.11 -15.88
CA VAL A 268 -0.02 4.92 -17.30
C VAL A 268 0.48 3.50 -17.50
N GLY A 269 0.19 2.92 -18.65
CA GLY A 269 0.62 1.56 -18.92
C GLY A 269 0.66 1.22 -20.40
N VAL A 270 1.48 0.22 -20.70
CA VAL A 270 1.66 -0.33 -22.03
C VAL A 270 1.64 -1.85 -21.96
N THR A 271 1.17 -2.50 -23.01
CA THR A 271 1.19 -3.96 -23.16
C THR A 271 1.59 -4.30 -24.58
N TRP A 272 2.47 -5.27 -24.71
CA TRP A 272 2.84 -5.88 -25.99
C TRP A 272 2.47 -7.37 -25.98
N GLU A 273 1.88 -7.83 -27.07
CA GLU A 273 1.53 -9.23 -27.27
C GLU A 273 2.15 -9.78 -28.55
N TRP A 274 2.77 -10.94 -28.44
CA TRP A 274 3.17 -11.73 -29.58
C TRP A 274 2.16 -12.83 -29.86
N ARG A 275 1.58 -12.80 -31.05
CA ARG A 275 0.53 -13.71 -31.53
C ARG A 275 1.03 -14.45 -32.78
N PRO A 276 1.66 -15.63 -32.67
CA PRO A 276 2.28 -16.31 -33.82
C PRO A 276 1.28 -16.57 -34.95
N GLU A 277 0.02 -16.89 -34.65
CA GLU A 277 -1.03 -17.17 -35.62
C GLU A 277 -1.72 -15.91 -36.16
N GLY A 278 -1.41 -14.72 -35.64
CA GLY A 278 -2.03 -13.48 -36.06
C GLY A 278 -3.54 -13.38 -35.79
N LYS A 279 -4.06 -14.17 -34.85
CA LYS A 279 -5.49 -14.13 -34.49
C LYS A 279 -5.78 -12.87 -33.66
N ALA A 280 -6.84 -12.15 -34.04
CA ALA A 280 -7.32 -11.03 -33.23
C ALA A 280 -8.12 -11.51 -32.03
N THR A 281 -7.94 -10.86 -30.88
CA THR A 281 -8.91 -10.98 -29.78
C THR A 281 -10.17 -10.24 -30.24
N ASN A 282 -11.26 -10.95 -30.43
CA ASN A 282 -12.43 -10.35 -31.01
C ASN A 282 -13.66 -10.67 -30.16
N TRP A 283 -14.02 -9.73 -29.27
CA TRP A 283 -15.25 -9.84 -28.49
C TRP A 283 -16.51 -9.93 -29.40
N SER A 284 -16.44 -9.42 -30.67
CA SER A 284 -17.55 -9.49 -31.62
C SER A 284 -17.87 -10.92 -32.10
N ASN A 285 -16.94 -11.86 -31.91
CA ASN A 285 -17.13 -13.27 -32.28
C ASN A 285 -17.60 -14.11 -31.10
N VAL A 286 -17.79 -13.52 -29.93
CA VAL A 286 -18.29 -14.21 -28.74
C VAL A 286 -19.76 -14.53 -28.92
N LYS A 287 -20.05 -15.82 -29.11
CA LYS A 287 -21.43 -16.33 -29.14
C LYS A 287 -21.94 -16.51 -27.73
N GLY A 288 -22.61 -15.49 -27.21
CA GLY A 288 -23.18 -15.48 -25.88
C GLY A 288 -22.37 -14.68 -24.84
N TRP A 289 -23.03 -14.22 -23.82
CA TRP A 289 -22.47 -13.36 -22.78
C TRP A 289 -21.53 -14.07 -21.78
N LEU A 290 -21.52 -15.40 -21.78
CA LEU A 290 -20.64 -16.26 -20.95
C LEU A 290 -19.53 -16.96 -21.74
N SER A 291 -19.35 -16.68 -23.03
CA SER A 291 -18.32 -17.35 -23.81
C SER A 291 -16.96 -16.71 -23.54
N VAL A 292 -16.06 -17.48 -22.98
CA VAL A 292 -14.67 -17.13 -22.75
C VAL A 292 -13.88 -17.54 -24.01
N ASN A 293 -13.34 -16.57 -24.74
CA ASN A 293 -12.43 -16.86 -25.86
C ASN A 293 -11.00 -17.10 -25.33
N ASP A 294 -10.32 -18.06 -25.95
CA ASP A 294 -8.89 -18.25 -25.71
C ASP A 294 -8.12 -16.98 -26.09
N HIS A 295 -7.19 -16.60 -25.24
CA HIS A 295 -6.30 -15.48 -25.54
C HIS A 295 -5.31 -15.88 -26.62
N PRO A 296 -5.24 -15.15 -27.75
CA PRO A 296 -4.48 -15.57 -28.93
C PRO A 296 -2.96 -15.37 -28.80
N TYR A 297 -2.46 -14.80 -27.70
CA TYR A 297 -1.04 -14.52 -27.54
C TYR A 297 -0.25 -15.75 -27.05
N LYS A 298 0.98 -15.84 -27.50
CA LYS A 298 1.99 -16.78 -26.98
C LYS A 298 2.82 -16.14 -25.86
N VAL A 299 3.12 -14.85 -26.01
CA VAL A 299 3.81 -14.03 -25.01
C VAL A 299 3.06 -12.71 -24.88
N ARG A 300 2.87 -12.26 -23.64
CA ARG A 300 2.39 -10.92 -23.32
C ARG A 300 3.38 -10.28 -22.33
N VAL A 301 3.78 -9.06 -22.60
CA VAL A 301 4.61 -8.25 -21.70
C VAL A 301 3.88 -6.96 -21.42
N GLY A 302 3.68 -6.66 -20.15
CA GLY A 302 3.08 -5.41 -19.68
C GLY A 302 4.06 -4.61 -18.83
N ALA A 303 3.99 -3.29 -18.95
CA ALA A 303 4.66 -2.37 -18.05
C ALA A 303 3.74 -1.21 -17.70
N SER A 304 3.78 -0.76 -16.46
CA SER A 304 2.95 0.36 -16.00
C SER A 304 3.58 1.09 -14.82
N ILE A 305 3.18 2.35 -14.65
CA ILE A 305 3.41 3.13 -13.45
C ILE A 305 2.03 3.53 -12.92
N THR A 306 1.77 3.20 -11.67
CA THR A 306 0.47 3.46 -11.02
C THR A 306 0.64 4.38 -9.83
N ASP A 307 -0.49 5.02 -9.44
CA ASP A 307 -0.57 5.86 -8.26
C ASP A 307 0.38 7.09 -8.29
N ILE A 308 0.56 7.67 -9.47
CA ILE A 308 1.24 8.97 -9.63
C ILE A 308 0.30 10.04 -9.09
N GLY A 309 0.63 10.68 -7.97
CA GLY A 309 -0.21 11.72 -7.40
C GLY A 309 -0.10 11.88 -5.90
N SER A 310 -1.00 12.68 -5.34
CA SER A 310 -0.99 12.98 -3.92
C SER A 310 -2.36 13.43 -3.41
N VAL A 311 -2.53 13.38 -2.09
CA VAL A 311 -3.71 13.85 -1.37
C VAL A 311 -3.28 14.95 -0.39
N SER A 312 -4.02 16.05 -0.39
CA SER A 312 -3.83 17.13 0.57
C SER A 312 -4.77 16.93 1.76
N TYR A 313 -4.23 17.03 2.96
CA TYR A 313 -4.93 16.84 4.21
C TYR A 313 -4.90 18.10 5.06
N SER A 314 -6.07 18.50 5.57
CA SER A 314 -6.17 19.44 6.66
C SER A 314 -5.89 18.72 7.97
N THR A 315 -5.08 19.31 8.82
CA THR A 315 -4.70 18.69 10.10
C THR A 315 -5.76 18.94 11.17
N ASN A 316 -5.83 17.97 12.08
CA ASN A 316 -6.48 18.17 13.38
C ASN A 316 -5.40 18.49 14.41
N THR A 317 -5.79 19.15 15.49
CA THR A 317 -4.92 19.31 16.67
C THR A 317 -4.67 17.96 17.34
N PRO A 318 -3.48 17.69 17.83
CA PRO A 318 -2.29 18.53 17.85
C PRO A 318 -1.28 18.11 16.78
N SER A 319 -1.33 18.71 15.62
CA SER A 319 -0.38 18.44 14.54
C SER A 319 0.73 19.47 14.51
N GLY A 320 1.98 19.02 14.49
CA GLY A 320 3.10 19.93 14.49
C GLY A 320 4.47 19.28 14.61
N SER A 321 5.47 20.12 14.84
CA SER A 321 6.82 19.71 15.16
C SER A 321 7.06 19.85 16.66
N TYR A 322 7.69 18.86 17.25
CA TYR A 322 7.90 18.73 18.69
C TYR A 322 9.37 18.58 19.03
N THR A 323 9.76 19.16 20.15
CA THR A 323 10.99 18.82 20.85
C THR A 323 10.65 17.91 22.02
N LEU A 324 11.43 16.85 22.15
CA LEU A 324 11.35 15.89 23.24
C LEU A 324 12.46 16.24 24.24
N THR A 325 12.09 16.72 25.40
CA THR A 325 13.04 17.05 26.48
C THR A 325 12.35 16.75 27.80
N GLY A 326 12.75 15.71 28.49
CA GLY A 326 12.11 15.33 29.74
C GLY A 326 13.06 14.63 30.69
N SER A 327 12.89 14.86 31.97
CA SER A 327 13.59 14.12 33.04
C SER A 327 12.74 14.08 34.29
N GLY A 328 12.99 13.10 35.16
CA GLY A 328 12.33 12.98 36.46
C GLY A 328 10.83 12.66 36.42
N LYS A 329 10.30 12.19 35.29
CA LYS A 329 8.87 11.87 35.14
C LYS A 329 8.62 10.38 35.27
N PRO A 330 7.52 9.96 35.94
CA PRO A 330 7.13 8.55 35.96
C PRO A 330 6.91 7.97 34.58
N GLU A 331 7.31 6.72 34.35
CA GLU A 331 7.06 6.01 33.08
C GLU A 331 5.57 5.99 32.71
N SER A 332 4.68 5.94 33.70
CA SER A 332 3.22 5.91 33.51
C SER A 332 2.67 7.08 32.70
N ILE A 333 3.36 8.25 32.70
CA ILE A 333 2.97 9.42 31.92
C ILE A 333 3.05 9.13 30.41
N PHE A 334 4.00 8.30 29.99
CA PHE A 334 4.22 7.97 28.57
C PHE A 334 3.43 6.74 28.10
N LYS A 335 2.73 6.06 28.99
CA LYS A 335 1.81 4.98 28.62
C LYS A 335 0.45 5.56 28.25
N PRO A 336 -0.21 5.05 27.18
CA PRO A 336 -1.60 5.41 26.92
C PRO A 336 -2.48 5.10 28.15
N GLN A 337 -3.44 5.96 28.42
CA GLN A 337 -4.46 5.70 29.47
C GLN A 337 -5.62 4.89 28.87
N LEU A 338 -6.37 4.24 29.74
CA LEU A 338 -7.54 3.47 29.36
C LEU A 338 -8.50 4.32 28.50
N ASN A 339 -8.82 3.81 27.30
CA ASN A 339 -9.68 4.49 26.32
C ASN A 339 -9.14 5.82 25.80
N GLU A 340 -7.86 6.10 25.98
CA GLU A 340 -7.26 7.33 25.50
C GLU A 340 -7.11 7.32 23.97
N THR A 341 -7.60 8.38 23.34
CA THR A 341 -7.44 8.58 21.89
C THR A 341 -6.06 9.17 21.56
N VAL A 342 -5.63 9.07 20.30
CA VAL A 342 -4.41 9.74 19.80
C VAL A 342 -4.42 11.23 20.16
N ASN A 343 -5.56 11.90 19.98
CA ASN A 343 -5.70 13.31 20.33
C ASN A 343 -5.53 13.56 21.83
N GLY A 344 -6.17 12.77 22.67
CA GLY A 344 -6.05 12.87 24.14
C GLY A 344 -4.61 12.65 24.60
N TYR A 345 -3.99 11.58 24.11
CA TYR A 345 -2.61 11.21 24.43
C TYR A 345 -1.61 12.32 24.08
N VAL A 346 -1.67 12.84 22.85
CA VAL A 346 -0.73 13.89 22.41
C VAL A 346 -0.99 15.21 23.13
N ASN A 347 -2.25 15.58 23.36
CA ASN A 347 -2.55 16.79 24.17
C ASN A 347 -2.01 16.67 25.59
N ARG A 348 -2.13 15.50 26.21
CA ARG A 348 -1.59 15.24 27.55
C ARG A 348 -0.05 15.29 27.56
N LEU A 349 0.60 14.75 26.52
CA LEU A 349 2.06 14.79 26.41
C LEU A 349 2.61 16.14 25.93
N ALA A 350 1.84 16.91 25.18
CA ALA A 350 2.25 18.21 24.61
C ALA A 350 2.25 19.33 25.67
N THR A 351 2.67 19.01 26.87
CA THR A 351 2.88 19.99 27.95
C THR A 351 4.37 20.07 28.28
N VAL A 352 4.84 21.26 28.61
CA VAL A 352 6.24 21.47 29.01
C VAL A 352 6.59 20.60 30.20
N ASP A 353 5.65 20.44 31.13
CA ASP A 353 5.85 19.61 32.32
C ASP A 353 6.08 18.15 32.04
N ASN A 354 5.58 17.64 30.90
CA ASN A 354 5.75 16.25 30.47
C ASN A 354 6.94 16.08 29.50
N GLY A 355 7.65 17.13 29.16
CA GLY A 355 8.84 17.05 28.32
C GLY A 355 8.59 16.88 26.83
N VAL A 356 7.38 17.16 26.37
CA VAL A 356 7.02 17.17 24.95
C VAL A 356 6.51 18.57 24.59
N VAL A 357 7.33 19.35 23.88
CA VAL A 357 7.04 20.75 23.57
C VAL A 357 6.66 20.89 22.10
N LEU A 358 5.49 21.46 21.83
CA LEU A 358 5.06 21.82 20.48
C LEU A 358 5.78 23.10 20.04
N ASN A 359 6.65 22.98 19.04
CA ASN A 359 7.41 24.13 18.51
C ASN A 359 6.64 24.86 17.40
N GLN A 360 5.95 24.13 16.55
CA GLN A 360 5.27 24.67 15.38
C GLN A 360 4.02 23.86 15.07
N THR A 361 2.89 24.56 14.95
CA THR A 361 1.64 23.98 14.46
C THR A 361 1.66 23.89 12.93
N ILE A 362 1.16 22.79 12.40
CA ILE A 362 1.05 22.54 10.96
C ILE A 362 -0.42 22.32 10.62
N ASN A 363 -0.98 23.18 9.77
CA ASN A 363 -2.41 23.18 9.44
C ASN A 363 -2.79 22.34 8.23
N LYS A 364 -1.82 22.06 7.36
CA LYS A 364 -2.01 21.24 6.15
C LYS A 364 -0.75 20.43 5.84
N PHE A 365 -0.93 19.26 5.26
CA PHE A 365 0.15 18.46 4.73
C PHE A 365 -0.31 17.63 3.52
N THR A 366 0.62 17.18 2.72
CA THR A 366 0.37 16.35 1.56
C THR A 366 0.99 14.97 1.76
N MET A 367 0.25 13.93 1.41
CA MET A 367 0.77 12.57 1.32
C MET A 367 0.73 12.10 -0.12
N ASN A 368 1.87 11.64 -0.61
CA ASN A 368 1.93 11.01 -1.92
C ASN A 368 1.18 9.69 -1.91
N LEU A 369 0.59 9.35 -3.03
CA LEU A 369 0.08 8.00 -3.26
C LEU A 369 1.23 6.99 -3.27
N PRO A 370 0.95 5.71 -3.02
CA PRO A 370 1.96 4.65 -3.06
C PRO A 370 2.30 4.32 -4.52
N MET A 371 3.05 5.19 -5.18
CA MET A 371 3.47 5.02 -6.58
C MET A 371 4.25 3.72 -6.75
N ALA A 372 3.92 2.95 -7.78
CA ALA A 372 4.60 1.71 -8.09
C ALA A 372 4.82 1.53 -9.60
N ALA A 373 5.96 0.94 -9.94
CA ALA A 373 6.25 0.44 -11.28
C ALA A 373 6.00 -1.08 -11.33
N HIS A 374 5.27 -1.51 -12.32
CA HIS A 374 4.91 -2.92 -12.53
C HIS A 374 5.45 -3.40 -13.87
N VAL A 375 5.99 -4.62 -13.90
CA VAL A 375 6.34 -5.34 -15.12
C VAL A 375 5.80 -6.76 -14.98
N ASN A 376 5.04 -7.19 -15.95
CA ASN A 376 4.56 -8.56 -16.00
C ASN A 376 4.89 -9.22 -17.34
N VAL A 377 5.21 -10.52 -17.28
CA VAL A 377 5.43 -11.36 -18.44
C VAL A 377 4.53 -12.58 -18.30
N ASP A 378 3.70 -12.79 -19.29
CA ASP A 378 2.77 -13.92 -19.34
C ASP A 378 3.09 -14.78 -20.57
N TYR A 379 3.32 -16.07 -20.34
CA TYR A 379 3.66 -17.05 -21.36
C TYR A 379 2.61 -18.14 -21.42
N HIS A 380 1.95 -18.28 -22.57
CA HIS A 380 1.00 -19.34 -22.84
C HIS A 380 1.74 -20.66 -23.13
N ILE A 381 1.63 -21.63 -22.26
CA ILE A 381 2.27 -22.93 -22.40
C ILE A 381 1.45 -23.82 -23.35
N PHE A 382 0.25 -24.19 -22.94
CA PHE A 382 -0.70 -24.96 -23.76
C PHE A 382 -2.12 -24.88 -23.18
N LYS A 383 -3.14 -24.89 -24.01
CA LYS A 383 -4.57 -24.83 -23.63
C LYS A 383 -4.85 -23.67 -22.66
N ALA A 384 -5.30 -23.99 -21.45
CA ALA A 384 -5.58 -23.00 -20.38
C ALA A 384 -4.40 -22.77 -19.44
N PHE A 385 -3.21 -23.32 -19.72
CA PHE A 385 -2.04 -23.17 -18.85
C PHE A 385 -1.18 -22.00 -19.27
N TYR A 386 -0.98 -21.07 -18.36
CA TYR A 386 -0.16 -19.88 -18.51
C TYR A 386 0.86 -19.81 -17.38
N LEU A 387 2.07 -19.34 -17.69
CA LEU A 387 3.09 -18.97 -16.71
C LEU A 387 3.16 -17.46 -16.64
N ASN A 388 2.88 -16.91 -15.48
CA ASN A 388 2.98 -15.47 -15.24
C ASN A 388 4.15 -15.17 -14.31
N LEU A 389 5.01 -14.24 -14.73
CA LEU A 389 6.08 -13.65 -13.93
C LEU A 389 5.74 -12.18 -13.70
N PHE A 390 5.85 -11.77 -12.48
CA PHE A 390 5.50 -10.44 -12.06
C PHE A 390 6.62 -9.81 -11.23
N PHE A 391 6.97 -8.57 -11.59
CA PHE A 391 7.96 -7.75 -10.89
C PHE A 391 7.32 -6.40 -10.58
N TYR A 392 7.56 -5.90 -9.39
CA TYR A 392 7.17 -4.55 -8.99
C TYR A 392 8.30 -3.86 -8.25
N ALA A 393 8.38 -2.54 -8.42
CA ALA A 393 9.25 -1.66 -7.66
C ALA A 393 8.40 -0.50 -7.12
N LEU A 394 8.66 -0.13 -5.88
CA LEU A 394 7.96 0.92 -5.13
C LEU A 394 8.87 2.13 -4.97
#